data_02b24aad733fd10a5c4c9d7ccd88e596
#
_entry.id   02b24aad733fd10a5c4c9d7ccd88e596
#
_cell.length_a   1.000
_cell.length_b   1.000
_cell.length_c   1.000
_cell.angle_alpha   90.00
_cell.angle_beta   90.00
_cell.angle_gamma   90.00
#
_symmetry.space_group_name_H-M   'P 1'
#
loop_
_entity.id
_entity.type
_entity.pdbx_description
1 polymer ?
#
loop_
_entity_poly.entity_id
_entity_poly.type
_entity_poly.pdbx_seq_one_letter_code
_entity_poly.pdbx_strand_id
1 'polypeptide(L)'
;MHYTGTIWRPPYEAGSLLIQVTAGCTHHRCKFCTLYDDLPFRFRLSPMEEVEADLLEAQMELRGIDEARLKLGGLERRPQVGRVFLVGANPFALAFAKLEKIARLVRQYFPECRTIGCFARVTDVARKSREELAELSRLGYD
;
A
#
# COMPACT_ATOMS: atom_id res chain seq x y z
N MET A 1 4.89 5.64 -10.63
CA MET A 1 4.47 4.46 -9.81
C MET A 1 5.25 3.23 -10.23
N HIS A 2 5.96 2.59 -9.31
CA HIS A 2 6.87 1.47 -9.57
C HIS A 2 6.17 0.13 -9.27
N TYR A 3 5.54 -0.47 -10.27
CA TYR A 3 4.91 -1.78 -10.11
C TYR A 3 5.75 -2.88 -10.74
N THR A 4 5.93 -3.97 -9.99
CA THR A 4 6.63 -5.18 -10.44
C THR A 4 5.63 -6.35 -10.45
N GLY A 5 5.37 -6.90 -11.63
CA GLY A 5 4.41 -7.98 -11.82
C GLY A 5 2.94 -7.53 -11.75
N THR A 6 2.04 -8.48 -11.78
CA THR A 6 0.61 -8.22 -11.71
C THR A 6 0.20 -7.75 -10.33
N ILE A 7 -0.58 -6.67 -10.28
CA ILE A 7 -1.11 -6.10 -9.03
C ILE A 7 -2.49 -6.68 -8.75
N TRP A 8 -2.62 -7.26 -7.58
CA TRP A 8 -3.87 -7.84 -7.09
C TRP A 8 -4.42 -7.01 -5.93
N ARG A 9 -5.71 -6.73 -5.98
CA ARG A 9 -6.45 -6.06 -4.91
C ARG A 9 -7.86 -6.62 -4.77
N PRO A 10 -8.46 -6.57 -3.59
CA PRO A 10 -9.86 -6.91 -3.43
C PRO A 10 -10.76 -5.90 -4.17
N PRO A 11 -11.95 -6.29 -4.67
CA PRO A 11 -12.85 -5.38 -5.37
C PRO A 11 -13.25 -4.14 -4.56
N TYR A 12 -13.39 -4.27 -3.25
CA TYR A 12 -13.76 -3.17 -2.35
C TYR A 12 -12.64 -2.13 -2.15
N GLU A 13 -11.41 -2.43 -2.60
CA GLU A 13 -10.28 -1.48 -2.61
C GLU A 13 -10.20 -0.69 -3.93
N ALA A 14 -11.27 -0.69 -4.74
CA ALA A 14 -11.28 0.00 -6.04
C ALA A 14 -11.02 1.51 -5.94
N GLY A 15 -11.39 2.13 -4.81
CA GLY A 15 -11.18 3.56 -4.54
C GLY A 15 -9.94 3.88 -3.72
N SER A 16 -9.12 2.89 -3.36
CA SER A 16 -7.91 3.08 -2.57
C SER A 16 -6.72 3.45 -3.45
N LEU A 17 -5.82 4.29 -2.93
CA LEU A 17 -4.51 4.47 -3.54
C LEU A 17 -3.69 3.19 -3.34
N LEU A 18 -3.18 2.62 -4.43
CA LEU A 18 -2.38 1.40 -4.40
C LEU A 18 -0.90 1.76 -4.33
N ILE A 19 -0.18 1.23 -3.34
CA ILE A 19 1.27 1.41 -3.19
C ILE A 19 1.94 0.04 -3.06
N GLN A 20 2.87 -0.27 -3.96
CA GLN A 20 3.59 -1.54 -3.90
C GLN A 20 4.73 -1.47 -2.88
N VAL A 21 4.67 -2.33 -1.88
CA VAL A 21 5.71 -2.46 -0.84
C VAL A 21 6.42 -3.81 -0.86
N THR A 22 5.82 -4.78 -1.55
CA THR A 22 6.41 -6.11 -1.78
C THR A 22 6.02 -6.64 -3.15
N ALA A 23 6.88 -7.46 -3.76
CA ALA A 23 6.58 -8.23 -4.96
C ALA A 23 6.81 -9.73 -4.69
N GLY A 24 5.95 -10.59 -5.27
CA GLY A 24 5.97 -12.03 -5.00
C GLY A 24 5.41 -12.42 -3.63
N CYS A 25 5.55 -13.68 -3.25
CA CYS A 25 4.94 -14.25 -2.04
C CYS A 25 5.96 -14.93 -1.13
N THR A 26 5.99 -14.58 0.16
CA THR A 26 6.88 -15.22 1.16
C THR A 26 6.59 -16.71 1.33
N HIS A 27 5.34 -17.16 1.12
CA HIS A 27 4.96 -18.55 1.23
C HIS A 27 5.23 -19.33 -0.07
N HIS A 28 4.65 -18.89 -1.19
CA HIS A 28 4.81 -19.41 -2.57
C HIS A 28 4.80 -20.96 -2.65
N ARG A 29 3.87 -21.61 -1.94
CA ARG A 29 3.74 -23.07 -1.86
C ARG A 29 2.28 -23.56 -1.93
N CYS A 30 1.35 -22.66 -2.21
CA CYS A 30 -0.06 -23.03 -2.33
C CYS A 30 -0.27 -23.74 -3.67
N LYS A 31 -0.71 -25.02 -3.63
CA LYS A 31 -0.88 -25.85 -4.83
C LYS A 31 -1.86 -25.32 -5.88
N PHE A 32 -2.74 -24.39 -5.48
CA PHE A 32 -3.77 -23.78 -6.33
C PHE A 32 -3.42 -22.36 -6.79
N CYS A 33 -2.34 -21.78 -6.29
CA CYS A 33 -2.01 -20.38 -6.53
C CYS A 33 -0.88 -20.24 -7.55
N THR A 34 -1.18 -19.54 -8.65
CA THR A 34 -0.26 -19.24 -9.73
C THR A 34 0.02 -17.74 -9.87
N LEU A 35 -0.45 -16.91 -8.89
CA LEU A 35 -0.50 -15.45 -9.01
C LEU A 35 0.88 -14.77 -9.19
N TYR A 36 1.96 -15.43 -8.82
CA TYR A 36 3.32 -14.87 -8.84
C TYR A 36 4.34 -15.80 -9.52
N ASP A 37 3.85 -16.75 -10.31
CA ASP A 37 4.71 -17.73 -11.02
C ASP A 37 5.46 -17.08 -12.20
N ASP A 38 5.01 -15.91 -12.67
CA ASP A 38 5.61 -15.09 -13.72
C ASP A 38 6.81 -14.27 -13.23
N LEU A 39 7.05 -14.19 -11.92
CA LEU A 39 8.16 -13.43 -11.38
C LEU A 39 9.46 -14.25 -11.37
N PRO A 40 10.62 -13.66 -11.75
CA PRO A 40 11.92 -14.34 -11.74
C PRO A 40 12.49 -14.55 -10.33
N PHE A 41 11.76 -14.18 -9.30
CA PHE A 41 12.14 -14.32 -7.88
C PHE A 41 10.90 -14.68 -7.06
N ARG A 42 11.13 -15.31 -5.91
CA ARG A 42 10.05 -15.72 -5.01
C ARG A 42 9.42 -14.56 -4.24
N PHE A 43 10.24 -13.65 -3.73
CA PHE A 43 9.81 -12.52 -2.91
C PHE A 43 10.87 -11.42 -2.88
N ARG A 44 10.43 -10.18 -2.98
CA ARG A 44 11.28 -8.99 -2.88
C ARG A 44 10.55 -7.89 -2.12
N LEU A 45 11.31 -7.11 -1.35
CA LEU A 45 10.86 -5.88 -0.74
C LEU A 45 11.04 -4.72 -1.75
N SER A 46 10.08 -3.83 -1.83
CA SER A 46 10.30 -2.55 -2.51
C SER A 46 11.27 -1.70 -1.67
N PRO A 47 12.29 -1.09 -2.29
CA PRO A 47 13.10 -0.09 -1.60
C PRO A 47 12.23 1.04 -1.03
N MET A 48 12.57 1.57 0.13
CA MET A 48 11.77 2.63 0.76
C MET A 48 11.78 3.92 -0.07
N GLU A 49 12.85 4.13 -0.81
CA GLU A 49 13.00 5.25 -1.74
C GLU A 49 12.00 5.15 -2.91
N GLU A 50 11.73 3.95 -3.42
CA GLU A 50 10.69 3.72 -4.44
C GLU A 50 9.29 3.93 -3.85
N VAL A 51 9.02 3.45 -2.64
CA VAL A 51 7.74 3.66 -1.95
C VAL A 51 7.49 5.16 -1.74
N GLU A 52 8.49 5.91 -1.32
CA GLU A 52 8.39 7.35 -1.14
C GLU A 52 8.19 8.09 -2.47
N ALA A 53 8.93 7.71 -3.51
CA ALA A 53 8.77 8.26 -4.86
C ALA A 53 7.37 8.02 -5.42
N ASP A 54 6.79 6.84 -5.20
CA ASP A 54 5.42 6.53 -5.62
C ASP A 54 4.37 7.38 -4.88
N LEU A 55 4.56 7.61 -3.59
CA LEU A 55 3.67 8.49 -2.81
C LEU A 55 3.75 9.94 -3.30
N LEU A 56 4.96 10.42 -3.61
CA LEU A 56 5.18 11.76 -4.16
C LEU A 56 4.52 11.89 -5.55
N GLU A 57 4.74 10.92 -6.43
CA GLU A 57 4.14 10.89 -7.77
C GLU A 57 2.61 10.93 -7.70
N ALA A 58 2.00 10.08 -6.86
CA ALA A 58 0.56 10.07 -6.64
C ALA A 58 0.04 11.43 -6.11
N GLN A 59 0.78 12.07 -5.21
CA GLN A 59 0.41 13.40 -4.71
C GLN A 59 0.46 14.45 -5.82
N MET A 60 1.47 14.41 -6.69
CA MET A 60 1.61 15.33 -7.82
C MET A 60 0.51 15.13 -8.86
N GLU A 61 0.16 13.88 -9.18
CA GLU A 61 -0.93 13.56 -10.11
C GLU A 61 -2.29 14.09 -9.60
N LEU A 62 -2.57 13.89 -8.31
CA LEU A 62 -3.82 14.38 -7.70
C LEU A 62 -3.89 15.91 -7.71
N ARG A 63 -2.78 16.61 -7.46
CA ARG A 63 -2.70 18.07 -7.59
C ARG A 63 -2.95 18.53 -9.02
N GLY A 64 -2.36 17.86 -10.00
CA GLY A 64 -2.60 18.16 -11.41
C GLY A 64 -4.07 17.99 -11.83
N ILE A 65 -4.74 16.94 -11.32
CA ILE A 65 -6.18 16.73 -11.54
C ILE A 65 -7.02 17.86 -10.92
N ASP A 66 -6.68 18.32 -9.72
CA ASP A 66 -7.35 19.44 -9.05
C ASP A 66 -7.22 20.73 -9.86
N GLU A 67 -6.01 21.06 -10.29
CA GLU A 67 -5.76 22.25 -11.11
C GLU A 67 -6.52 22.22 -12.42
N ALA A 68 -6.59 21.06 -13.09
CA ALA A 68 -7.33 20.89 -14.34
C ALA A 68 -8.85 21.07 -14.12
N ARG A 69 -9.40 20.52 -13.01
CA ARG A 69 -10.79 20.67 -12.64
C ARG A 69 -11.17 22.12 -12.32
N LEU A 70 -10.33 22.84 -11.59
CA LEU A 70 -10.54 24.26 -11.29
C LEU A 70 -10.60 25.10 -12.57
N LYS A 71 -9.72 24.81 -13.55
CA LYS A 71 -9.72 25.49 -14.87
C LYS A 71 -10.98 25.24 -15.68
N LEU A 72 -11.63 24.09 -15.49
CA LEU A 72 -12.89 23.70 -16.17
C LEU A 72 -14.16 24.14 -15.44
N GLY A 73 -14.05 24.96 -14.37
CA GLY A 73 -15.21 25.44 -13.61
C GLY A 73 -15.92 24.36 -12.80
N GLY A 74 -15.24 23.25 -12.50
CA GLY A 74 -15.79 22.18 -11.67
C GLY A 74 -15.80 22.56 -10.20
N LEU A 75 -16.98 22.37 -9.55
CA LEU A 75 -17.17 22.58 -8.11
C LEU A 75 -16.42 21.54 -7.26
N GLU A 76 -15.44 22.00 -6.56
CA GLU A 76 -14.99 21.80 -5.18
C GLU A 76 -15.13 20.41 -4.51
N ARG A 77 -14.60 19.34 -5.04
CA ARG A 77 -14.13 18.29 -4.14
C ARG A 77 -12.76 17.83 -4.61
N ARG A 78 -11.73 18.26 -3.87
CA ARG A 78 -10.37 17.72 -4.09
C ARG A 78 -10.44 16.21 -3.99
N PRO A 79 -9.87 15.45 -4.94
CA PRO A 79 -9.70 14.03 -4.77
C PRO A 79 -8.85 13.79 -3.52
N GLN A 80 -9.44 13.18 -2.49
CA GLN A 80 -8.79 12.92 -1.22
C GLN A 80 -8.46 11.44 -1.13
N VAL A 81 -7.22 11.13 -0.76
CA VAL A 81 -6.81 9.76 -0.47
C VAL A 81 -7.18 9.42 0.98
N GLY A 82 -8.42 8.97 1.19
CA GLY A 82 -8.87 8.54 2.52
C GLY A 82 -8.32 7.18 2.95
N ARG A 83 -7.89 6.36 1.98
CA ARG A 83 -7.39 5.00 2.18
C ARG A 83 -6.25 4.66 1.23
N VAL A 84 -5.21 4.02 1.75
CA VAL A 84 -4.12 3.41 0.99
C VAL A 84 -4.22 1.89 1.13
N PHE A 85 -4.05 1.17 0.05
CA PHE A 85 -3.91 -0.28 0.07
C PHE A 85 -2.50 -0.69 -0.37
N LEU A 86 -1.76 -1.32 0.54
CA LEU A 86 -0.41 -1.81 0.26
C LEU A 86 -0.50 -3.10 -0.55
N VAL A 87 0.02 -3.07 -1.77
CA VAL A 87 -0.05 -4.21 -2.66
C VAL A 87 1.19 -5.10 -2.59
N GLY A 88 0.97 -6.35 -2.93
CA GLY A 88 1.85 -7.49 -2.83
C GLY A 88 1.08 -8.69 -2.28
N ALA A 89 1.68 -9.89 -2.26
CA ALA A 89 0.97 -11.09 -1.78
C ALA A 89 0.63 -11.03 -0.29
N ASN A 90 1.55 -10.50 0.51
CA ASN A 90 1.37 -10.38 1.96
C ASN A 90 2.30 -9.29 2.54
N PRO A 91 2.00 -8.00 2.28
CA PRO A 91 2.77 -6.88 2.82
C PRO A 91 2.91 -6.91 4.34
N PHE A 92 1.94 -7.46 5.05
CA PHE A 92 1.97 -7.58 6.51
C PHE A 92 3.08 -8.51 7.04
N ALA A 93 3.75 -9.28 6.16
CA ALA A 93 4.97 -10.03 6.50
C ALA A 93 6.17 -9.13 6.80
N LEU A 94 6.11 -7.85 6.44
CA LEU A 94 7.14 -6.86 6.77
C LEU A 94 7.31 -6.72 8.29
N ALA A 95 8.54 -6.45 8.72
CA ALA A 95 8.83 -6.13 10.11
C ALA A 95 8.07 -4.86 10.55
N PHE A 96 7.71 -4.79 11.84
CA PHE A 96 6.99 -3.66 12.43
C PHE A 96 7.60 -2.30 12.04
N ALA A 97 8.92 -2.13 12.20
CA ALA A 97 9.59 -0.86 11.90
C ALA A 97 9.42 -0.41 10.43
N LYS A 98 9.30 -1.35 9.49
CA LYS A 98 9.02 -1.02 8.09
C LYS A 98 7.58 -0.60 7.87
N LEU A 99 6.62 -1.32 8.46
CA LEU A 99 5.20 -0.97 8.40
C LEU A 99 4.95 0.39 9.06
N GLU A 100 5.58 0.66 10.20
CA GLU A 100 5.54 1.95 10.87
C GLU A 100 6.08 3.08 9.96
N LYS A 101 7.25 2.88 9.35
CA LYS A 101 7.84 3.86 8.43
C LYS A 101 6.92 4.13 7.24
N ILE A 102 6.32 3.09 6.64
CA ILE A 102 5.36 3.22 5.54
C ILE A 102 4.15 4.06 5.99
N ALA A 103 3.57 3.76 7.16
CA ALA A 103 2.42 4.51 7.67
C ALA A 103 2.76 6.00 7.89
N ARG A 104 3.95 6.30 8.41
CA ARG A 104 4.42 7.68 8.58
C ARG A 104 4.60 8.39 7.24
N LEU A 105 5.18 7.75 6.24
CA LEU A 105 5.28 8.30 4.89
C LEU A 105 3.91 8.54 4.28
N VAL A 106 2.98 7.59 4.37
CA VAL A 106 1.60 7.77 3.89
C VAL A 106 0.97 9.02 4.52
N ARG A 107 1.12 9.22 5.84
CA ARG A 107 0.58 10.40 6.53
C ARG A 107 1.29 11.71 6.18
N GLN A 108 2.56 11.64 5.84
CA GLN A 108 3.33 12.80 5.38
C GLN A 108 2.82 13.31 4.03
N TYR A 109 2.54 12.41 3.08
CA TYR A 109 2.08 12.77 1.74
C TYR A 109 0.56 12.95 1.65
N PHE A 110 -0.19 12.21 2.47
CA PHE A 110 -1.66 12.19 2.53
C PHE A 110 -2.14 12.31 3.97
N PRO A 111 -2.13 13.51 4.56
CA PRO A 111 -2.55 13.71 5.96
C PRO A 111 -4.01 13.31 6.23
N GLU A 112 -4.85 13.34 5.20
CA GLU A 112 -6.25 12.93 5.24
C GLU A 112 -6.46 11.41 5.21
N CYS A 113 -5.43 10.63 4.90
CA CYS A 113 -5.51 9.17 4.86
C CYS A 113 -5.82 8.63 6.26
N ARG A 114 -6.94 7.92 6.38
CA ARG A 114 -7.42 7.39 7.68
C ARG A 114 -6.96 5.96 7.91
N THR A 115 -6.99 5.13 6.85
CA THR A 115 -6.75 3.70 6.97
C THR A 115 -5.75 3.20 5.92
N ILE A 116 -5.01 2.16 6.31
CA ILE A 116 -4.04 1.46 5.48
C ILE A 116 -4.39 -0.03 5.52
N GLY A 117 -4.87 -0.55 4.39
CA GLY A 117 -5.16 -1.97 4.23
C GLY A 117 -4.02 -2.71 3.56
N CYS A 118 -3.94 -4.02 3.78
CA CYS A 118 -3.04 -4.91 3.04
C CYS A 118 -3.45 -6.37 3.20
N PHE A 119 -2.95 -7.23 2.30
CA PHE A 119 -3.05 -8.65 2.53
C PHE A 119 -2.14 -9.11 3.67
N ALA A 120 -2.67 -9.99 4.52
CA ALA A 120 -1.94 -10.61 5.62
C ALA A 120 -2.26 -12.11 5.69
N ARG A 121 -1.28 -12.92 6.06
CA ARG A 121 -1.51 -14.28 6.50
C ARG A 121 -1.59 -14.30 8.02
N VAL A 122 -2.37 -15.23 8.58
CA VAL A 122 -2.47 -15.42 10.04
C VAL A 122 -1.09 -15.56 10.69
N THR A 123 -0.16 -16.28 10.03
CA THR A 123 1.20 -16.46 10.52
C THR A 123 2.01 -15.15 10.56
N ASP A 124 1.72 -14.18 9.72
CA ASP A 124 2.42 -12.89 9.69
C ASP A 124 1.89 -11.98 10.81
N VAL A 125 0.60 -12.09 11.13
CA VAL A 125 0.00 -11.45 12.30
C VAL A 125 0.55 -12.06 13.59
N ALA A 126 0.59 -13.40 13.70
CA ALA A 126 1.06 -14.11 14.88
C ALA A 126 2.56 -13.90 15.22
N ARG A 127 3.33 -13.40 14.27
CA ARG A 127 4.76 -13.04 14.48
C ARG A 127 4.97 -11.67 15.12
N LYS A 128 3.94 -10.87 15.24
CA LYS A 128 4.00 -9.54 15.86
C LYS A 128 3.51 -9.60 17.30
N SER A 129 4.12 -8.80 18.16
CA SER A 129 3.66 -8.68 19.53
C SER A 129 2.31 -7.97 19.61
N ARG A 130 1.64 -8.07 20.75
CA ARG A 130 0.39 -7.34 21.00
C ARG A 130 0.60 -5.83 20.94
N GLU A 131 1.72 -5.37 21.44
CA GLU A 131 2.13 -3.97 21.46
C GLU A 131 2.36 -3.45 20.04
N GLU A 132 3.06 -4.24 19.20
CA GLU A 132 3.26 -3.92 17.79
C GLU A 132 1.94 -3.85 17.02
N LEU A 133 1.04 -4.82 17.23
CA LEU A 133 -0.28 -4.83 16.59
C LEU A 133 -1.14 -3.65 17.04
N ALA A 134 -1.12 -3.31 18.33
CA ALA A 134 -1.85 -2.16 18.86
C ALA A 134 -1.31 -0.84 18.28
N GLU A 135 0.01 -0.73 18.11
CA GLU A 135 0.61 0.45 17.47
C GLU A 135 0.28 0.53 15.99
N LEU A 136 0.34 -0.58 15.24
CA LEU A 136 -0.07 -0.60 13.83
C LEU A 136 -1.53 -0.18 13.65
N SER A 137 -2.42 -0.64 14.55
CA SER A 137 -3.82 -0.19 14.54
C SER A 137 -3.94 1.31 14.78
N ARG A 138 -3.19 1.89 15.73
CA ARG A 138 -3.14 3.35 15.95
C ARG A 138 -2.59 4.11 14.75
N LEU A 139 -1.65 3.52 14.02
CA LEU A 139 -1.11 4.04 12.77
C LEU A 139 -2.09 3.91 11.58
N GLY A 140 -3.25 3.27 11.78
CA GLY A 140 -4.32 3.17 10.80
C GLY A 140 -4.34 1.87 10.00
N TYR A 141 -3.54 0.87 10.34
CA TYR A 141 -3.70 -0.47 9.75
C TYR A 141 -5.00 -1.11 10.25
N ASP A 142 -5.81 -1.65 9.29
CA ASP A 142 -7.10 -2.29 9.55
C ASP A 142 -7.24 -3.63 8.79
#